data_84dab66f844cc9e619d25780db2b9fbd
#
_entry.id   84dab66f844cc9e619d25780db2b9fbd
#
_cell.length_a   1.000
_cell.length_b   1.000
_cell.length_c   1.000
_cell.angle_alpha   90.00
_cell.angle_beta   90.00
_cell.angle_gamma   90.00
#
_symmetry.space_group_name_H-M   'P 1'
#
loop_
_entity.id
_entity.type
_entity.pdbx_description
1 polymer ?
#
loop_
_entity_poly.entity_id
_entity_poly.type
_entity_poly.pdbx_seq_one_letter_code
_entity_poly.pdbx_strand_id
1 'polypeptide(L)'
;MIRDVSKEDLSRIRELLARANDVPYDLVRVAEEKCFGDGYEGKPRARVFGDFEGIAVTCGKYLRILAVDRDRRRRGIGSALLRDAESRGARIIAAEPGNYFTPGVLESIVPFFTKRGFHETARTHNLAVDTLPSEVPKDLHCDRDRVLDFIERTFGPIWRFEATRGASVFSIEHEGQIAGFSTHEANNRGLGSFGPIGVAEAFRGHGFGRRLLLASLADLRQLGYHRAVIPWTDATEYYRRICGARIAHLFVVVRKDGA
;
A
#
# COMPACT_ATOMS: atom_id res chain seq x y z
N MET A 1 -2.58 -27.35 -11.66
CA MET A 1 -1.14 -27.02 -11.78
C MET A 1 -0.95 -25.54 -11.47
N ILE A 2 0.16 -25.16 -10.79
CA ILE A 2 0.51 -23.75 -10.53
C ILE A 2 1.66 -23.36 -11.47
N ARG A 3 1.53 -22.21 -12.14
CA ARG A 3 2.54 -21.69 -13.08
C ARG A 3 2.81 -20.20 -12.84
N ASP A 4 3.99 -19.74 -13.25
CA ASP A 4 4.30 -18.31 -13.29
C ASP A 4 3.48 -17.62 -14.40
N VAL A 5 3.27 -16.31 -14.25
CA VAL A 5 2.62 -15.46 -15.24
C VAL A 5 3.48 -14.24 -15.57
N SER A 6 3.26 -13.69 -16.75
CA SER A 6 3.95 -12.49 -17.25
C SER A 6 2.99 -11.30 -17.42
N LYS A 7 3.50 -10.18 -17.89
CA LYS A 7 2.67 -9.01 -18.23
C LYS A 7 1.67 -9.27 -19.36
N GLU A 8 1.94 -10.22 -20.22
CA GLU A 8 1.05 -10.66 -21.29
C GLU A 8 -0.25 -11.26 -20.74
N ASP A 9 -0.20 -11.85 -19.54
CA ASP A 9 -1.35 -12.41 -18.83
C ASP A 9 -2.19 -11.33 -18.09
N LEU A 10 -1.82 -10.04 -18.15
CA LEU A 10 -2.42 -8.99 -17.31
C LEU A 10 -3.93 -8.86 -17.47
N SER A 11 -4.47 -9.01 -18.70
CA SER A 11 -5.91 -8.96 -18.93
C SER A 11 -6.63 -10.08 -18.16
N ARG A 12 -6.12 -11.29 -18.23
CA ARG A 12 -6.68 -12.45 -17.53
C ARG A 12 -6.54 -12.35 -16.01
N ILE A 13 -5.44 -11.76 -15.53
CA ILE A 13 -5.26 -11.45 -14.11
C ILE A 13 -6.33 -10.46 -13.64
N ARG A 14 -6.58 -9.40 -14.40
CA ARG A 14 -7.62 -8.41 -14.09
C ARG A 14 -9.02 -9.03 -14.03
N GLU A 15 -9.35 -9.89 -14.98
CA GLU A 15 -10.61 -10.63 -14.98
C GLU A 15 -10.75 -11.53 -13.74
N LEU A 16 -9.70 -12.28 -13.40
CA LEU A 16 -9.69 -13.09 -12.17
C LEU A 16 -9.89 -12.22 -10.93
N LEU A 17 -9.14 -11.12 -10.82
CA LEU A 17 -9.24 -10.23 -9.66
C LEU A 17 -10.62 -9.58 -9.55
N ALA A 18 -11.27 -9.24 -10.66
CA ALA A 18 -12.65 -8.76 -10.68
C ALA A 18 -13.63 -9.79 -10.10
N ARG A 19 -13.49 -11.07 -10.47
CA ARG A 19 -14.33 -12.17 -9.93
C ARG A 19 -13.99 -12.55 -8.50
N ALA A 20 -12.73 -12.36 -8.08
CA ALA A 20 -12.23 -12.78 -6.77
C ALA A 20 -12.35 -11.70 -5.69
N ASN A 21 -12.64 -10.45 -6.06
CA ASN A 21 -12.50 -9.30 -5.17
C ASN A 21 -13.50 -9.32 -4.00
N ASP A 22 -12.97 -9.47 -2.79
CA ASP A 22 -13.68 -9.28 -1.52
C ASP A 22 -13.13 -8.10 -0.72
N VAL A 23 -12.03 -7.51 -1.18
CA VAL A 23 -11.47 -6.34 -0.52
C VAL A 23 -12.09 -5.05 -1.06
N PRO A 24 -12.17 -4.00 -0.25
CA PRO A 24 -12.86 -2.75 -0.60
C PRO A 24 -12.05 -1.86 -1.55
N TYR A 25 -11.12 -2.41 -2.30
CA TYR A 25 -10.30 -1.69 -3.26
C TYR A 25 -10.48 -2.21 -4.67
N ASP A 26 -10.24 -1.36 -5.63
CA ASP A 26 -10.16 -1.73 -7.03
C ASP A 26 -8.84 -2.47 -7.32
N LEU A 27 -8.83 -3.79 -7.06
CA LEU A 27 -7.69 -4.66 -7.36
C LEU A 27 -7.37 -4.69 -8.84
N VAL A 28 -8.36 -4.53 -9.70
CA VAL A 28 -8.19 -4.54 -11.16
C VAL A 28 -7.32 -3.36 -11.59
N ARG A 29 -7.55 -2.19 -11.02
CA ARG A 29 -6.82 -0.96 -11.34
C ARG A 29 -5.35 -1.07 -10.97
N VAL A 30 -5.03 -1.65 -9.82
CA VAL A 30 -3.66 -1.78 -9.33
C VAL A 30 -2.99 -3.11 -9.70
N ALA A 31 -3.64 -3.96 -10.50
CA ALA A 31 -3.14 -5.31 -10.82
C ALA A 31 -1.73 -5.30 -11.40
N GLU A 32 -1.44 -4.41 -12.35
CA GLU A 32 -0.11 -4.33 -12.98
C GLU A 32 0.95 -3.93 -11.96
N GLU A 33 0.69 -2.87 -11.18
CA GLU A 33 1.60 -2.41 -10.13
C GLU A 33 1.89 -3.53 -9.11
N LYS A 34 0.85 -4.25 -8.67
CA LYS A 34 0.99 -5.26 -7.61
C LYS A 34 1.58 -6.58 -8.09
N CYS A 35 1.33 -6.97 -9.33
CA CYS A 35 1.84 -8.22 -9.88
C CYS A 35 3.23 -8.10 -10.49
N PHE A 36 3.60 -6.92 -11.02
CA PHE A 36 4.80 -6.74 -11.84
C PHE A 36 5.64 -5.51 -11.51
N GLY A 37 5.10 -4.55 -10.72
CA GLY A 37 5.85 -3.39 -10.27
C GLY A 37 6.87 -3.75 -9.21
N ASP A 38 8.08 -3.17 -9.30
CA ASP A 38 9.17 -3.42 -8.36
C ASP A 38 8.74 -3.09 -6.92
N GLY A 39 9.09 -3.94 -5.98
CA GLY A 39 8.98 -3.74 -4.56
C GLY A 39 10.33 -3.40 -3.94
N TYR A 40 10.32 -2.86 -2.73
CA TYR A 40 11.55 -2.61 -1.97
C TYR A 40 12.31 -3.93 -1.65
N GLU A 41 11.59 -5.00 -1.38
CA GLU A 41 12.14 -6.34 -1.12
C GLU A 41 12.55 -7.09 -2.42
N GLY A 42 12.46 -6.43 -3.59
CA GLY A 42 12.79 -7.00 -4.89
C GLY A 42 11.61 -7.10 -5.85
N LYS A 43 11.75 -7.94 -6.87
CA LYS A 43 10.69 -8.12 -7.87
C LYS A 43 9.60 -9.06 -7.36
N PRO A 44 8.33 -8.70 -7.56
CA PRO A 44 7.23 -9.59 -7.22
C PRO A 44 7.20 -10.80 -8.15
N ARG A 45 6.65 -11.88 -7.64
CA ARG A 45 6.40 -13.11 -8.40
C ARG A 45 4.90 -13.42 -8.34
N ALA A 46 4.26 -13.34 -9.48
CA ALA A 46 2.85 -13.67 -9.63
C ALA A 46 2.70 -15.09 -10.20
N ARG A 47 1.87 -15.93 -9.57
CA ARG A 47 1.60 -17.29 -9.97
C ARG A 47 0.12 -17.60 -9.93
N VAL A 48 -0.36 -18.33 -10.93
CA VAL A 48 -1.78 -18.71 -11.03
C VAL A 48 -1.96 -20.21 -10.90
N PHE A 49 -3.12 -20.58 -10.37
CA PHE A 49 -3.59 -21.97 -10.31
C PHE A 49 -4.55 -22.23 -11.49
N GLY A 50 -4.38 -23.39 -12.14
CA GLY A 50 -5.23 -23.82 -13.24
C GLY A 50 -5.26 -22.81 -14.39
N ASP A 51 -6.43 -22.61 -14.96
CA ASP A 51 -6.69 -21.59 -15.98
C ASP A 51 -7.23 -20.30 -15.36
N PHE A 52 -6.42 -19.64 -14.52
CA PHE A 52 -6.77 -18.43 -13.77
C PHE A 52 -7.96 -18.62 -12.81
N GLU A 53 -7.96 -19.74 -12.08
CA GLU A 53 -8.93 -20.00 -11.01
C GLU A 53 -8.50 -19.36 -9.66
N GLY A 54 -7.23 -19.00 -9.54
CA GLY A 54 -6.67 -18.28 -8.38
C GLY A 54 -5.28 -17.76 -8.67
N ILE A 55 -4.84 -16.79 -7.89
CA ILE A 55 -3.54 -16.13 -8.00
C ILE A 55 -2.90 -15.94 -6.63
N ALA A 56 -1.59 -16.11 -6.54
CA ALA A 56 -0.75 -15.67 -5.44
C ALA A 56 0.36 -14.74 -5.97
N VAL A 57 0.61 -13.63 -5.28
CA VAL A 57 1.69 -12.70 -5.60
C VAL A 57 2.57 -12.52 -4.37
N THR A 58 3.84 -12.88 -4.50
CA THR A 58 4.83 -12.75 -3.42
C THR A 58 5.89 -11.71 -3.78
N CYS A 59 6.47 -11.06 -2.75
CA CYS A 59 7.65 -10.21 -2.87
C CYS A 59 8.51 -10.44 -1.62
N GLY A 60 9.73 -10.96 -1.79
CA GLY A 60 10.52 -11.43 -0.67
C GLY A 60 9.73 -12.41 0.21
N LYS A 61 9.70 -12.14 1.51
CA LYS A 61 8.94 -12.95 2.50
C LYS A 61 7.45 -12.59 2.61
N TYR A 62 6.95 -11.67 1.80
CA TYR A 62 5.58 -11.17 1.85
C TYR A 62 4.69 -11.81 0.79
N LEU A 63 3.48 -12.19 1.19
CA LEU A 63 2.39 -12.56 0.29
C LEU A 63 1.45 -11.36 0.14
N ARG A 64 1.58 -10.63 -0.97
CA ARG A 64 0.82 -9.41 -1.28
C ARG A 64 -0.64 -9.68 -1.65
N ILE A 65 -0.85 -10.72 -2.44
CA ILE A 65 -2.16 -11.10 -2.97
C ILE A 65 -2.31 -12.60 -2.86
N LEU A 66 -3.44 -13.03 -2.34
CA LEU A 66 -3.95 -14.39 -2.45
C LEU A 66 -5.43 -14.28 -2.79
N ALA A 67 -5.77 -14.58 -4.03
CA ALA A 67 -7.15 -14.46 -4.51
C ALA A 67 -7.57 -15.74 -5.22
N VAL A 68 -8.85 -16.13 -5.02
CA VAL A 68 -9.47 -17.28 -5.68
C VAL A 68 -10.82 -16.85 -6.21
N ASP A 69 -11.07 -17.16 -7.47
CA ASP A 69 -12.36 -16.95 -8.12
C ASP A 69 -13.50 -17.48 -7.21
N ARG A 70 -14.53 -16.66 -7.00
CA ARG A 70 -15.62 -16.95 -6.05
C ARG A 70 -16.26 -18.31 -6.32
N ASP A 71 -16.49 -18.64 -7.59
CA ASP A 71 -17.13 -19.88 -8.01
C ASP A 71 -16.22 -21.12 -7.90
N ARG A 72 -14.92 -20.89 -7.67
CA ARG A 72 -13.90 -21.92 -7.51
C ARG A 72 -13.41 -22.10 -6.07
N ARG A 73 -13.97 -21.34 -5.12
CA ARG A 73 -13.62 -21.46 -3.69
C ARG A 73 -14.00 -22.80 -3.11
N ARG A 74 -13.42 -23.12 -1.93
CA ARG A 74 -13.63 -24.37 -1.17
C ARG A 74 -13.19 -25.65 -1.88
N ARG A 75 -12.39 -25.52 -2.96
CA ARG A 75 -11.81 -26.63 -3.73
C ARG A 75 -10.30 -26.81 -3.48
N GLY A 76 -9.77 -26.24 -2.40
CA GLY A 76 -8.36 -26.38 -2.03
C GLY A 76 -7.40 -25.43 -2.74
N ILE A 77 -7.84 -24.61 -3.72
CA ILE A 77 -7.00 -23.73 -4.55
C ILE A 77 -6.21 -22.75 -3.71
N GLY A 78 -6.88 -22.01 -2.81
CA GLY A 78 -6.20 -21.06 -1.92
C GLY A 78 -5.14 -21.71 -1.03
N SER A 79 -5.41 -22.94 -0.57
CA SER A 79 -4.44 -23.72 0.23
C SER A 79 -3.25 -24.17 -0.61
N ALA A 80 -3.46 -24.53 -1.87
CA ALA A 80 -2.39 -24.93 -2.78
C ALA A 80 -1.48 -23.73 -3.11
N LEU A 81 -2.08 -22.57 -3.43
CA LEU A 81 -1.34 -21.33 -3.69
C LEU A 81 -0.58 -20.84 -2.46
N LEU A 82 -1.16 -20.94 -1.26
CA LEU A 82 -0.47 -20.57 -0.03
C LEU A 82 0.75 -21.49 0.22
N ARG A 83 0.59 -22.81 0.10
CA ARG A 83 1.72 -23.75 0.24
C ARG A 83 2.84 -23.49 -0.79
N ASP A 84 2.48 -23.18 -2.02
CA ASP A 84 3.45 -22.80 -3.05
C ASP A 84 4.17 -21.49 -2.68
N ALA A 85 3.47 -20.48 -2.16
CA ALA A 85 4.07 -19.25 -1.66
C ALA A 85 5.01 -19.51 -0.46
N GLU A 86 4.58 -20.33 0.51
CA GLU A 86 5.39 -20.73 1.67
C GLU A 86 6.66 -21.49 1.28
N SER A 87 6.59 -22.39 0.28
CA SER A 87 7.75 -23.13 -0.23
C SER A 87 8.80 -22.22 -0.88
N ARG A 88 8.39 -20.99 -1.23
CA ARG A 88 9.24 -19.92 -1.80
C ARG A 88 9.65 -18.86 -0.79
N GLY A 89 9.39 -19.08 0.47
CA GLY A 89 9.82 -18.21 1.55
C GLY A 89 8.78 -17.19 2.04
N ALA A 90 7.55 -17.20 1.52
CA ALA A 90 6.51 -16.32 2.07
C ALA A 90 6.18 -16.71 3.53
N ARG A 91 6.21 -15.74 4.43
CA ARG A 91 5.96 -15.92 5.86
C ARG A 91 5.05 -14.84 6.45
N ILE A 92 4.85 -13.75 5.76
CA ILE A 92 4.04 -12.60 6.21
C ILE A 92 2.95 -12.34 5.18
N ILE A 93 1.71 -12.30 5.65
CA ILE A 93 0.56 -11.98 4.81
C ILE A 93 0.24 -10.51 5.03
N ALA A 94 0.83 -9.69 4.19
CA ALA A 94 0.71 -8.24 4.16
C ALA A 94 1.36 -7.71 2.89
N ALA A 95 1.18 -6.41 2.62
CA ALA A 95 2.05 -5.69 1.72
C ALA A 95 3.45 -5.58 2.33
N GLU A 96 4.50 -5.68 1.52
CA GLU A 96 5.87 -5.43 1.98
C GLU A 96 6.09 -3.93 2.23
N PRO A 97 7.12 -3.58 3.04
CA PRO A 97 7.53 -2.19 3.21
C PRO A 97 7.77 -1.49 1.87
N GLY A 98 7.31 -0.24 1.77
CA GLY A 98 7.41 0.52 0.51
C GLY A 98 6.34 0.18 -0.53
N ASN A 99 5.34 -0.66 -0.19
CA ASN A 99 4.25 -1.00 -1.10
C ASN A 99 2.93 -1.28 -0.34
N TYR A 100 2.43 -0.29 0.36
CA TYR A 100 1.26 -0.41 1.25
C TYR A 100 -0.05 -0.47 0.47
N PHE A 101 -0.44 -1.66 0.06
CA PHE A 101 -1.73 -1.89 -0.60
C PHE A 101 -2.80 -2.37 0.38
N THR A 102 -2.79 -3.68 0.64
CA THR A 102 -3.56 -4.26 1.74
C THR A 102 -2.56 -4.57 2.83
N PRO A 103 -2.53 -3.77 3.91
CA PRO A 103 -1.49 -3.91 4.92
C PRO A 103 -1.60 -5.20 5.73
N GLY A 104 -2.59 -6.02 5.44
CA GLY A 104 -2.83 -7.31 6.05
C GLY A 104 -4.05 -7.99 5.42
N VAL A 105 -4.72 -8.86 6.15
CA VAL A 105 -5.95 -9.51 5.76
C VAL A 105 -7.16 -8.90 6.47
N LEU A 106 -8.34 -9.00 5.87
CA LEU A 106 -9.59 -8.69 6.56
C LEU A 106 -9.81 -9.69 7.70
N GLU A 107 -10.37 -9.23 8.81
CA GLU A 107 -10.59 -10.04 10.01
C GLU A 107 -11.33 -11.36 9.72
N SER A 108 -12.31 -11.34 8.82
CA SER A 108 -13.05 -12.54 8.38
C SER A 108 -12.18 -13.61 7.72
N ILE A 109 -10.99 -13.24 7.21
CA ILE A 109 -10.07 -14.16 6.52
C ILE A 109 -8.99 -14.71 7.46
N VAL A 110 -8.77 -14.10 8.62
CA VAL A 110 -7.78 -14.55 9.61
C VAL A 110 -7.88 -16.06 9.91
N PRO A 111 -9.07 -16.65 10.11
CA PRO A 111 -9.20 -18.09 10.39
C PRO A 111 -8.66 -19.00 9.27
N PHE A 112 -8.62 -18.54 8.02
CA PHE A 112 -8.00 -19.30 6.94
C PHE A 112 -6.48 -19.48 7.15
N PHE A 113 -5.82 -18.45 7.66
CA PHE A 113 -4.38 -18.46 7.89
C PHE A 113 -4.01 -19.11 9.23
N THR A 114 -4.76 -18.82 10.31
CA THR A 114 -4.46 -19.38 11.64
C THR A 114 -4.58 -20.90 11.66
N LYS A 115 -5.54 -21.48 10.95
CA LYS A 115 -5.65 -22.94 10.75
C LYS A 115 -4.45 -23.55 10.00
N ARG A 116 -3.54 -22.74 9.48
CA ARG A 116 -2.32 -23.15 8.74
C ARG A 116 -1.02 -22.73 9.41
N GLY A 117 -1.12 -22.40 10.72
CA GLY A 117 0.04 -22.10 11.56
C GLY A 117 0.52 -20.65 11.49
N PHE A 118 -0.27 -19.75 10.89
CA PHE A 118 -0.03 -18.32 11.03
C PHE A 118 -0.64 -17.79 12.32
N HIS A 119 -0.07 -16.71 12.87
CA HIS A 119 -0.59 -16.01 14.02
C HIS A 119 -0.67 -14.52 13.75
N GLU A 120 -1.57 -13.81 14.43
CA GLU A 120 -1.71 -12.36 14.36
C GLU A 120 -0.50 -11.69 15.01
N THR A 121 0.06 -10.67 14.33
CA THR A 121 1.20 -9.92 14.85
C THR A 121 0.93 -8.41 14.97
N ALA A 122 -0.02 -7.87 14.20
CA ALA A 122 -0.38 -6.47 14.27
C ALA A 122 -1.79 -6.25 13.72
N ARG A 123 -2.39 -5.12 14.12
CA ARG A 123 -3.59 -4.56 13.51
C ARG A 123 -3.28 -3.17 13.00
N THR A 124 -3.83 -2.80 11.86
CA THR A 124 -3.62 -1.48 11.27
C THR A 124 -4.86 -1.03 10.51
N HIS A 125 -4.91 0.25 10.19
CA HIS A 125 -6.06 0.83 9.53
C HIS A 125 -5.67 1.46 8.20
N ASN A 126 -6.65 1.46 7.28
CA ASN A 126 -6.67 2.41 6.19
C ASN A 126 -7.79 3.43 6.46
N LEU A 127 -7.48 4.69 6.26
CA LEU A 127 -8.44 5.76 6.43
C LEU A 127 -8.94 6.25 5.07
N ALA A 128 -10.16 6.79 5.04
CA ALA A 128 -10.71 7.50 3.90
C ALA A 128 -10.87 8.98 4.24
N VAL A 129 -10.56 9.84 3.28
CA VAL A 129 -10.84 11.27 3.27
C VAL A 129 -11.83 11.51 2.14
N ASP A 130 -13.09 11.78 2.50
CA ASP A 130 -14.19 11.89 1.53
C ASP A 130 -14.32 13.30 0.92
N THR A 131 -13.67 14.31 1.51
CA THR A 131 -13.67 15.69 1.01
C THR A 131 -12.25 16.20 0.93
N LEU A 132 -11.78 16.46 -0.29
CA LEU A 132 -10.43 16.98 -0.53
C LEU A 132 -10.43 18.51 -0.59
N PRO A 133 -9.42 19.19 0.01
CA PRO A 133 -9.29 20.65 -0.08
C PRO A 133 -9.09 21.10 -1.53
N SER A 134 -9.48 22.34 -1.83
CA SER A 134 -9.42 22.90 -3.19
C SER A 134 -8.11 23.66 -3.47
N GLU A 135 -7.40 24.08 -2.45
CA GLU A 135 -6.24 24.95 -2.59
C GLU A 135 -4.96 24.25 -2.12
N VAL A 136 -3.92 24.31 -2.96
CA VAL A 136 -2.58 23.89 -2.58
C VAL A 136 -1.88 25.08 -1.94
N PRO A 137 -1.28 24.96 -0.75
CA PRO A 137 -0.46 26.02 -0.15
C PRO A 137 0.68 26.43 -1.08
N LYS A 138 0.88 27.76 -1.24
CA LYS A 138 1.82 28.31 -2.23
C LYS A 138 3.30 28.28 -1.80
N ASP A 139 3.57 28.01 -0.54
CA ASP A 139 4.90 28.08 0.07
C ASP A 139 5.57 26.71 0.25
N LEU A 140 5.17 25.74 -0.57
CA LEU A 140 5.79 24.43 -0.62
C LEU A 140 6.73 24.33 -1.82
N HIS A 141 7.83 23.64 -1.61
CA HIS A 141 8.85 23.42 -2.61
C HIS A 141 8.75 22.02 -3.22
N CYS A 142 9.26 21.86 -4.43
CA CYS A 142 9.27 20.58 -5.13
C CYS A 142 10.62 20.33 -5.81
N ASP A 143 11.73 20.61 -5.09
CA ASP A 143 13.07 20.16 -5.50
C ASP A 143 13.23 18.69 -5.14
N ARG A 144 12.92 17.84 -6.11
CA ARG A 144 12.80 16.40 -5.90
C ARG A 144 14.08 15.77 -5.38
N ASP A 145 15.22 16.13 -5.92
CA ASP A 145 16.49 15.48 -5.57
C ASP A 145 16.92 15.82 -4.14
N ARG A 146 16.87 17.10 -3.78
CA ARG A 146 17.17 17.55 -2.40
C ARG A 146 16.22 16.88 -1.37
N VAL A 147 14.94 16.77 -1.72
CA VAL A 147 13.94 16.17 -0.83
C VAL A 147 14.18 14.67 -0.68
N LEU A 148 14.50 13.95 -1.74
CA LEU A 148 14.80 12.51 -1.66
C LEU A 148 16.01 12.21 -0.79
N ASP A 149 17.05 13.03 -0.86
CA ASP A 149 18.22 12.89 0.01
C ASP A 149 17.90 13.20 1.48
N PHE A 150 17.05 14.19 1.73
CA PHE A 150 16.53 14.46 3.07
C PHE A 150 15.72 13.30 3.61
N ILE A 151 14.82 12.74 2.79
CA ILE A 151 14.00 11.58 3.19
C ILE A 151 14.87 10.40 3.57
N GLU A 152 15.87 10.06 2.77
CA GLU A 152 16.75 8.92 3.05
C GLU A 152 17.50 9.08 4.38
N ARG A 153 18.09 10.25 4.61
CA ARG A 153 18.86 10.54 5.81
C ARG A 153 18.00 10.59 7.08
N THR A 154 16.76 11.07 6.97
CA THR A 154 15.90 11.35 8.14
C THR A 154 14.93 10.22 8.44
N PHE A 155 14.41 9.55 7.42
CA PHE A 155 13.34 8.55 7.55
C PHE A 155 13.74 7.18 6.99
N GLY A 156 14.84 7.10 6.27
CA GLY A 156 15.41 5.86 5.77
C GLY A 156 15.03 5.51 4.32
N PRO A 157 15.66 4.45 3.79
CA PRO A 157 15.62 4.11 2.37
C PRO A 157 14.24 3.63 1.89
N ILE A 158 13.42 3.06 2.75
CA ILE A 158 12.07 2.62 2.39
C ILE A 158 11.20 3.82 1.98
N TRP A 159 11.21 4.89 2.76
CA TRP A 159 10.43 6.09 2.46
C TRP A 159 10.98 6.85 1.26
N ARG A 160 12.31 6.82 1.06
CA ARG A 160 12.91 7.32 -0.20
C ARG A 160 12.39 6.53 -1.40
N PHE A 161 12.41 5.19 -1.32
CA PHE A 161 11.89 4.33 -2.38
C PHE A 161 10.42 4.65 -2.73
N GLU A 162 9.58 4.87 -1.72
CA GLU A 162 8.20 5.28 -1.95
C GLU A 162 8.12 6.67 -2.59
N ALA A 163 8.84 7.65 -2.05
CA ALA A 163 8.82 9.02 -2.54
C ALA A 163 9.30 9.16 -3.99
N THR A 164 10.28 8.33 -4.43
CA THR A 164 10.71 8.29 -5.84
C THR A 164 9.60 7.91 -6.79
N ARG A 165 8.57 7.23 -6.32
CA ARG A 165 7.44 6.72 -7.11
C ARG A 165 6.22 7.63 -7.05
N GLY A 166 6.18 8.58 -6.13
CA GLY A 166 5.05 9.49 -5.95
C GLY A 166 4.78 10.38 -7.17
N ALA A 167 3.53 10.74 -7.37
CA ALA A 167 3.14 11.68 -8.43
C ALA A 167 3.73 13.06 -8.18
N SER A 168 3.64 13.54 -6.94
CA SER A 168 4.28 14.77 -6.46
C SER A 168 4.99 14.52 -5.14
N VAL A 169 6.08 15.24 -4.89
CA VAL A 169 6.78 15.25 -3.60
C VAL A 169 6.88 16.68 -3.14
N PHE A 170 6.10 17.04 -2.14
CA PHE A 170 6.14 18.35 -1.50
C PHE A 170 7.16 18.37 -0.38
N SER A 171 7.85 19.50 -0.21
CA SER A 171 8.67 19.77 0.95
C SER A 171 8.35 21.15 1.55
N ILE A 172 8.65 21.30 2.82
CA ILE A 172 8.59 22.56 3.53
C ILE A 172 9.94 22.85 4.14
N GLU A 173 10.38 24.09 3.98
CA GLU A 173 11.65 24.55 4.54
C GLU A 173 11.42 25.45 5.77
N HIS A 174 12.35 25.39 6.69
CA HIS A 174 12.42 26.26 7.86
C HIS A 174 13.88 26.62 8.12
N GLU A 175 14.19 27.91 8.23
CA GLU A 175 15.55 28.41 8.44
C GLU A 175 16.56 27.85 7.42
N GLY A 176 16.18 27.73 6.15
CA GLY A 176 17.02 27.25 5.06
C GLY A 176 17.23 25.73 5.03
N GLN A 177 16.57 24.98 5.90
CA GLN A 177 16.64 23.53 5.95
C GLN A 177 15.28 22.88 5.61
N ILE A 178 15.31 21.71 4.96
CA ILE A 178 14.08 20.94 4.74
C ILE A 178 13.62 20.40 6.09
N ALA A 179 12.42 20.82 6.51
CA ALA A 179 11.80 20.45 7.77
C ALA A 179 10.91 19.21 7.66
N GLY A 180 10.34 18.96 6.47
CA GLY A 180 9.44 17.85 6.25
C GLY A 180 9.07 17.68 4.78
N PHE A 181 8.38 16.57 4.49
CA PHE A 181 7.92 16.23 3.16
C PHE A 181 6.58 15.49 3.20
N SER A 182 5.91 15.45 2.07
CA SER A 182 4.79 14.55 1.81
C SER A 182 4.75 14.14 0.34
N THR A 183 4.17 12.99 0.06
CA THR A 183 3.91 12.53 -1.30
C THR A 183 2.54 11.83 -1.38
N HIS A 184 2.11 11.56 -2.60
CA HIS A 184 0.89 10.78 -2.86
C HIS A 184 1.05 9.99 -4.17
N GLU A 185 0.15 9.04 -4.41
CA GLU A 185 0.20 8.12 -5.55
C GLU A 185 1.56 7.40 -5.69
N ALA A 186 2.28 7.26 -4.59
CA ALA A 186 3.53 6.50 -4.51
C ALA A 186 3.25 4.99 -4.62
N ASN A 187 2.13 4.57 -4.05
CA ASN A 187 1.58 3.22 -4.09
C ASN A 187 0.10 3.28 -4.42
N ASN A 188 -0.47 2.20 -4.96
CA ASN A 188 -1.89 2.11 -5.29
C ASN A 188 -2.32 3.19 -6.27
N ARG A 189 -1.54 3.40 -7.31
CA ARG A 189 -1.75 4.44 -8.31
C ARG A 189 -3.13 4.36 -8.93
N GLY A 190 -3.79 5.49 -8.95
CA GLY A 190 -5.15 5.61 -9.43
C GLY A 190 -6.23 5.43 -8.37
N LEU A 191 -5.88 5.20 -7.09
CA LEU A 191 -6.83 5.09 -5.98
C LEU A 191 -6.90 6.34 -5.10
N GLY A 192 -6.12 7.40 -5.40
CA GLY A 192 -6.01 8.57 -4.54
C GLY A 192 -5.23 8.26 -3.27
N SER A 193 -4.17 7.49 -3.36
CA SER A 193 -3.37 7.06 -2.21
C SER A 193 -2.48 8.19 -1.71
N PHE A 194 -2.57 8.52 -0.42
CA PHE A 194 -1.75 9.52 0.26
C PHE A 194 -0.64 8.86 1.07
N GLY A 195 0.55 9.44 1.04
CA GLY A 195 1.70 9.05 1.84
C GLY A 195 2.88 8.53 0.99
N PRO A 196 4.08 8.45 1.62
CA PRO A 196 4.38 8.82 3.01
C PRO A 196 4.41 10.33 3.28
N ILE A 197 4.36 10.68 4.57
CA ILE A 197 4.53 12.04 5.10
C ILE A 197 5.43 12.00 6.34
N GLY A 198 6.36 12.96 6.44
CA GLY A 198 7.23 13.07 7.61
C GLY A 198 7.67 14.49 7.89
N VAL A 199 7.79 14.82 9.17
CA VAL A 199 8.42 16.04 9.67
C VAL A 199 9.56 15.64 10.59
N ALA A 200 10.77 16.14 10.31
CA ALA A 200 11.94 15.86 11.14
C ALA A 200 11.68 16.29 12.59
N GLU A 201 12.19 15.54 13.53
CA GLU A 201 11.85 15.68 14.95
C GLU A 201 12.08 17.09 15.48
N ALA A 202 13.20 17.71 15.10
CA ALA A 202 13.56 19.07 15.50
C ALA A 202 12.55 20.13 15.04
N PHE A 203 11.74 19.84 14.02
CA PHE A 203 10.77 20.79 13.43
C PHE A 203 9.31 20.41 13.72
N ARG A 204 9.04 19.47 14.62
CA ARG A 204 7.69 19.14 15.04
C ARG A 204 7.07 20.28 15.87
N GLY A 205 5.75 20.33 15.91
CA GLY A 205 5.02 21.37 16.64
C GLY A 205 4.76 22.66 15.85
N HIS A 206 5.41 22.88 14.70
CA HIS A 206 5.26 24.09 13.87
C HIS A 206 4.11 24.04 12.84
N GLY A 207 3.28 23.02 12.89
CA GLY A 207 2.15 22.87 11.95
C GLY A 207 2.54 22.38 10.54
N PHE A 208 3.79 22.05 10.29
CA PHE A 208 4.30 21.64 8.97
C PHE A 208 3.62 20.38 8.44
N GLY A 209 3.39 19.39 9.28
CA GLY A 209 2.68 18.17 8.89
C GLY A 209 1.25 18.45 8.39
N ARG A 210 0.55 19.39 9.02
CA ARG A 210 -0.79 19.82 8.56
C ARG A 210 -0.73 20.44 7.16
N ARG A 211 0.24 21.32 6.92
CA ARG A 211 0.40 22.02 5.63
C ARG A 211 0.73 21.03 4.52
N LEU A 212 1.68 20.12 4.75
CA LEU A 212 2.08 19.06 3.83
C LEU A 212 0.94 18.10 3.50
N LEU A 213 0.17 17.68 4.50
CA LEU A 213 -1.01 16.84 4.31
C LEU A 213 -2.04 17.52 3.41
N LEU A 214 -2.42 18.76 3.74
CA LEU A 214 -3.43 19.49 2.98
C LEU A 214 -2.97 19.77 1.54
N ALA A 215 -1.68 20.04 1.32
CA ALA A 215 -1.12 20.20 -0.02
C ALA A 215 -1.27 18.93 -0.87
N SER A 216 -0.86 17.79 -0.34
CA SER A 216 -0.99 16.52 -1.07
C SER A 216 -2.45 16.15 -1.34
N LEU A 217 -3.36 16.41 -0.40
CA LEU A 217 -4.79 16.18 -0.61
C LEU A 217 -5.39 17.13 -1.66
N ALA A 218 -4.96 18.39 -1.69
CA ALA A 218 -5.39 19.35 -2.70
C ALA A 218 -4.86 19.00 -4.10
N ASP A 219 -3.61 18.54 -4.18
CA ASP A 219 -3.02 18.09 -5.44
C ASP A 219 -3.73 16.84 -5.97
N LEU A 220 -4.05 15.87 -5.10
CA LEU A 220 -4.91 14.73 -5.48
C LEU A 220 -6.24 15.21 -6.09
N ARG A 221 -6.86 16.24 -5.53
CA ARG A 221 -8.08 16.83 -6.11
C ARG A 221 -7.85 17.42 -7.49
N GLN A 222 -6.73 18.13 -7.69
CA GLN A 222 -6.36 18.69 -9.01
C GLN A 222 -6.11 17.58 -10.04
N LEU A 223 -5.60 16.42 -9.62
CA LEU A 223 -5.45 15.23 -10.44
C LEU A 223 -6.78 14.52 -10.73
N GLY A 224 -7.91 15.04 -10.25
CA GLY A 224 -9.25 14.51 -10.52
C GLY A 224 -9.77 13.49 -9.51
N TYR A 225 -9.08 13.29 -8.39
CA TYR A 225 -9.60 12.44 -7.32
C TYR A 225 -10.66 13.18 -6.51
N HIS A 226 -11.74 12.48 -6.16
CA HIS A 226 -12.78 13.03 -5.29
C HIS A 226 -12.60 12.68 -3.82
N ARG A 227 -11.81 11.65 -3.54
CA ARG A 227 -11.47 11.15 -2.21
C ARG A 227 -10.04 10.66 -2.18
N ALA A 228 -9.45 10.57 -0.97
CA ALA A 228 -8.15 9.96 -0.77
C ALA A 228 -8.23 8.77 0.19
N VAL A 229 -7.24 7.89 0.08
CA VAL A 229 -6.99 6.78 1.00
C VAL A 229 -5.66 7.03 1.69
N ILE A 230 -5.63 6.95 3.01
CA ILE A 230 -4.41 7.00 3.83
C ILE A 230 -4.15 5.57 4.31
N PRO A 231 -3.24 4.83 3.66
CA PRO A 231 -3.01 3.43 4.01
C PRO A 231 -2.06 3.30 5.21
N TRP A 232 -2.23 2.20 5.94
CA TRP A 232 -1.32 1.75 7.00
C TRP A 232 -0.91 2.83 8.00
N THR A 233 -1.86 3.33 8.78
CA THR A 233 -1.57 4.38 9.77
C THR A 233 -2.15 4.06 11.14
N ASP A 234 -1.39 4.42 12.17
CA ASP A 234 -1.84 4.41 13.55
C ASP A 234 -2.22 5.84 14.04
N ALA A 235 -1.93 6.87 13.22
CA ALA A 235 -2.20 8.28 13.54
C ALA A 235 -3.64 8.71 13.22
N THR A 236 -4.62 7.84 13.46
CA THR A 236 -6.03 8.05 13.10
C THR A 236 -6.59 9.37 13.60
N GLU A 237 -6.31 9.72 14.88
CA GLU A 237 -6.85 10.94 15.50
C GLU A 237 -6.24 12.20 14.87
N TYR A 238 -4.97 12.17 14.49
CA TYR A 238 -4.32 13.26 13.77
C TYR A 238 -5.04 13.55 12.44
N TYR A 239 -5.24 12.54 11.62
CA TYR A 239 -5.90 12.69 10.32
C TYR A 239 -7.38 13.04 10.47
N ARG A 240 -8.08 12.46 11.44
CA ARG A 240 -9.47 12.83 11.74
C ARG A 240 -9.62 14.31 12.01
N ARG A 241 -8.75 14.87 12.87
CA ARG A 241 -8.80 16.28 13.28
C ARG A 241 -8.47 17.25 12.14
N ILE A 242 -7.53 16.89 11.24
CA ILE A 242 -7.02 17.82 10.21
C ILE A 242 -7.83 17.76 8.93
N CYS A 243 -8.23 16.60 8.48
CA CYS A 243 -8.89 16.41 7.19
C CYS A 243 -10.19 15.60 7.26
N GLY A 244 -10.74 15.37 8.46
CA GLY A 244 -11.98 14.62 8.62
C GLY A 244 -11.87 13.14 8.22
N ALA A 245 -10.67 12.59 8.23
CA ALA A 245 -10.45 11.19 7.87
C ALA A 245 -11.22 10.25 8.81
N ARG A 246 -11.78 9.19 8.27
CA ARG A 246 -12.46 8.13 9.01
C ARG A 246 -11.82 6.78 8.74
N ILE A 247 -11.91 5.86 9.68
CA ILE A 247 -11.48 4.47 9.47
C ILE A 247 -12.35 3.88 8.36
N ALA A 248 -11.70 3.49 7.27
CA ALA A 248 -12.34 2.81 6.16
C ALA A 248 -12.29 1.29 6.33
N HIS A 249 -11.11 0.78 6.71
CA HIS A 249 -10.88 -0.66 6.85
C HIS A 249 -9.88 -0.97 7.94
N LEU A 250 -10.16 -2.07 8.67
CA LEU A 250 -9.25 -2.69 9.62
C LEU A 250 -8.59 -3.90 8.96
N PHE A 251 -7.28 -4.01 9.10
CA PHE A 251 -6.50 -5.14 8.62
C PHE A 251 -5.72 -5.80 9.76
N VAL A 252 -5.54 -7.11 9.63
CA VAL A 252 -4.75 -7.93 10.54
C VAL A 252 -3.54 -8.45 9.80
N VAL A 253 -2.35 -8.15 10.31
CA VAL A 253 -1.10 -8.73 9.81
C VAL A 253 -0.95 -10.11 10.45
N VAL A 254 -0.81 -11.14 9.62
CA VAL A 254 -0.56 -12.49 10.11
C VAL A 254 0.79 -12.98 9.62
N ARG A 255 1.51 -13.67 10.50
CA ARG A 255 2.85 -14.18 10.25
C ARG A 255 2.93 -15.66 10.63
N LYS A 256 3.84 -16.38 9.96
CA LYS A 256 4.28 -17.73 10.33
C LYS A 256 5.76 -17.69 10.64
N ASP A 257 6.15 -18.24 11.77
CA ASP A 257 7.55 -18.33 12.15
C ASP A 257 8.30 -19.24 11.17
N GLY A 258 9.55 -18.90 10.90
CA GLY A 258 10.41 -19.71 10.05
C GLY A 258 10.76 -21.02 10.75
N ALA A 259 10.75 -22.11 9.99
CA ALA A 259 11.47 -23.32 10.37
C ALA A 259 12.96 -23.10 10.19
#